data_d507343af30cce88a0e69b6528725469
#
_entry.id   d507343af30cce88a0e69b6528725469
#
_cell.length_a   1.000
_cell.length_b   1.000
_cell.length_c   1.000
_cell.angle_alpha   90.00
_cell.angle_beta   90.00
_cell.angle_gamma   90.00
#
_symmetry.space_group_name_H-M   'P 1'
#
loop_
_entity.id
_entity.type
_entity.pdbx_description
1 polymer ?
#
loop_
_entity_poly.entity_id
_entity_poly.type
_entity_poly.pdbx_seq_one_letter_code
_entity_poly.pdbx_strand_id
1 'polypeptide(L)'
;MIPKNHAILLLIIQDLKRKKARWLIDLQDILAKMNLNQKINYDKVMMKMVQEWQKADQRPKILLHSCCAPCSTTTLERMTEFADVTIYFANSNIHPRAEYQRREYVQQKFIHDFNENTGNNVQFIAAPYKPQEYFQAVRGLEKEPEGGDRCKACFDYRLDTVAKKAVELGFDYFGSALTISPHKNSQTINSVGIEIQRFYDVNYLPSDFKKGNGYRRSVEMCKEYDIYRQCYCGCIFAAKQQGIDLSQTRRDALEFMEGKDGTAEFSDILFTIKGDKV
;
A
#
# COMPACT_ATOMS: atom_id res chain seq x y z
N MET A 1 -18.06 -37.41 -22.46
CA MET A 1 -18.11 -37.69 -21.02
C MET A 1 -17.04 -36.84 -20.33
N ILE A 2 -17.43 -35.85 -19.55
CA ILE A 2 -16.50 -35.04 -18.76
C ILE A 2 -16.01 -35.93 -17.60
N PRO A 3 -14.70 -36.05 -17.35
CA PRO A 3 -14.18 -36.91 -16.28
C PRO A 3 -14.78 -36.47 -14.93
N LYS A 4 -15.30 -37.42 -14.15
CA LYS A 4 -15.90 -37.17 -12.80
C LYS A 4 -14.99 -36.32 -11.89
N ASN A 5 -13.67 -36.40 -12.04
CA ASN A 5 -12.70 -35.61 -11.29
C ASN A 5 -12.74 -34.09 -11.62
N HIS A 6 -13.17 -33.71 -12.83
CA HIS A 6 -13.26 -32.31 -13.20
C HIS A 6 -14.47 -31.61 -12.58
N ALA A 7 -15.58 -32.34 -12.44
CA ALA A 7 -16.78 -31.83 -11.77
C ALA A 7 -16.56 -31.66 -10.27
N ILE A 8 -15.83 -32.60 -9.63
CA ILE A 8 -15.47 -32.48 -8.19
C ILE A 8 -14.52 -31.30 -7.96
N LEU A 9 -13.52 -31.10 -8.84
CA LEU A 9 -12.61 -29.98 -8.76
C LEU A 9 -13.33 -28.64 -8.92
N LEU A 10 -14.28 -28.55 -9.85
CA LEU A 10 -15.12 -27.35 -10.05
C LEU A 10 -16.02 -27.08 -8.83
N LEU A 11 -16.58 -28.12 -8.22
CA LEU A 11 -17.38 -27.99 -6.98
C LEU A 11 -16.51 -27.54 -5.79
N ILE A 12 -15.30 -28.08 -5.64
CA ILE A 12 -14.33 -27.65 -4.62
C ILE A 12 -13.93 -26.19 -4.85
N ILE A 13 -13.63 -25.80 -6.08
CA ILE A 13 -13.28 -24.41 -6.44
C ILE A 13 -14.47 -23.47 -6.19
N GLN A 14 -15.71 -23.91 -6.52
CA GLN A 14 -16.91 -23.14 -6.22
C GLN A 14 -17.20 -23.05 -4.73
N ASP A 15 -16.95 -24.12 -3.96
CA ASP A 15 -17.14 -24.13 -2.51
C ASP A 15 -16.05 -23.30 -1.81
N LEU A 16 -14.81 -23.34 -2.29
CA LEU A 16 -13.73 -22.46 -1.84
C LEU A 16 -14.01 -20.99 -2.18
N LYS A 17 -14.52 -20.69 -3.39
CA LYS A 17 -14.99 -19.36 -3.76
C LYS A 17 -16.18 -18.90 -2.91
N ARG A 18 -17.12 -19.79 -2.63
CA ARG A 18 -18.29 -19.54 -1.75
C ARG A 18 -17.87 -19.33 -0.30
N LYS A 19 -16.90 -20.10 0.20
CA LYS A 19 -16.30 -19.90 1.53
C LYS A 19 -15.53 -18.57 1.57
N LYS A 20 -14.74 -18.26 0.55
CA LYS A 20 -14.05 -16.98 0.44
C LYS A 20 -15.04 -15.80 0.35
N ALA A 21 -16.12 -15.92 -0.44
CA ALA A 21 -17.18 -14.93 -0.55
C ALA A 21 -17.98 -14.74 0.75
N ARG A 22 -18.11 -15.77 1.59
CA ARG A 22 -18.82 -15.71 2.88
C ARG A 22 -18.03 -14.96 3.97
N TRP A 23 -16.72 -14.73 3.74
CA TRP A 23 -15.82 -14.10 4.70
C TRP A 23 -15.55 -12.62 4.39
N LEU A 24 -15.95 -12.15 3.21
CA LEU A 24 -15.64 -10.81 2.74
C LEU A 24 -16.84 -9.90 3.02
N ILE A 25 -16.63 -8.87 3.83
CA ILE A 25 -17.60 -7.81 4.05
C ILE A 25 -17.78 -7.08 2.73
N ASP A 26 -19.01 -7.01 2.24
CA ASP A 26 -19.29 -6.27 1.03
C ASP A 26 -19.17 -4.77 1.33
N LEU A 27 -18.06 -4.18 0.85
CA LEU A 27 -17.81 -2.75 0.95
C LEU A 27 -18.94 -1.94 0.32
N GLN A 28 -19.59 -2.47 -0.73
CA GLN A 28 -20.73 -1.81 -1.39
C GLN A 28 -21.92 -1.71 -0.43
N ASP A 29 -22.18 -2.74 0.38
CA ASP A 29 -23.24 -2.71 1.41
C ASP A 29 -22.99 -1.67 2.48
N ILE A 30 -21.72 -1.47 2.86
CA ILE A 30 -21.34 -0.42 3.81
C ILE A 30 -21.54 0.96 3.17
N LEU A 31 -21.09 1.14 1.93
CA LEU A 31 -21.17 2.42 1.22
C LEU A 31 -22.61 2.79 0.86
N ALA A 32 -23.45 1.81 0.49
CA ALA A 32 -24.87 2.03 0.18
C ALA A 32 -25.68 2.57 1.37
N LYS A 33 -25.24 2.28 2.60
CA LYS A 33 -25.84 2.79 3.83
C LYS A 33 -25.35 4.18 4.23
N MET A 34 -24.43 4.77 3.45
CA MET A 34 -23.87 6.10 3.72
C MET A 34 -24.55 7.16 2.84
N ASN A 35 -24.67 8.39 3.37
CA ASN A 35 -25.17 9.51 2.59
C ASN A 35 -24.09 9.96 1.59
N LEU A 36 -24.25 9.61 0.32
CA LEU A 36 -23.32 9.91 -0.77
C LEU A 36 -23.20 11.41 -1.12
N ASN A 37 -24.08 12.25 -0.60
CA ASN A 37 -24.02 13.71 -0.77
C ASN A 37 -23.00 14.38 0.17
N GLN A 38 -22.36 13.61 1.07
CA GLN A 38 -21.34 14.10 2.00
C GLN A 38 -19.99 13.41 1.74
N LYS A 39 -18.90 14.08 2.12
CA LYS A 39 -17.56 13.45 2.12
C LYS A 39 -17.59 12.20 3.00
N ILE A 40 -17.25 11.06 2.43
CA ILE A 40 -17.22 9.78 3.13
C ILE A 40 -16.10 9.79 4.18
N ASN A 41 -16.41 9.42 5.40
CA ASN A 41 -15.40 9.20 6.43
C ASN A 41 -14.84 7.78 6.29
N TYR A 42 -13.81 7.61 5.48
CA TYR A 42 -13.21 6.30 5.20
C TYR A 42 -12.51 5.67 6.42
N ASP A 43 -12.13 6.44 7.41
CA ASP A 43 -11.66 5.89 8.69
C ASP A 43 -12.80 5.15 9.42
N LYS A 44 -14.00 5.74 9.47
CA LYS A 44 -15.19 5.06 10.03
C LYS A 44 -15.60 3.83 9.21
N VAL A 45 -15.43 3.87 7.88
CA VAL A 45 -15.69 2.69 7.02
C VAL A 45 -14.73 1.57 7.37
N MET A 46 -13.43 1.85 7.43
CA MET A 46 -12.41 0.89 7.84
C MET A 46 -12.73 0.28 9.22
N MET A 47 -13.04 1.12 10.21
CA MET A 47 -13.33 0.63 11.56
C MET A 47 -14.59 -0.24 11.64
N LYS A 48 -15.61 -0.01 10.78
CA LYS A 48 -16.74 -0.94 10.65
C LYS A 48 -16.31 -2.29 10.11
N MET A 49 -15.42 -2.30 9.09
CA MET A 49 -14.88 -3.57 8.57
C MET A 49 -14.09 -4.32 9.65
N VAL A 50 -13.26 -3.63 10.41
CA VAL A 50 -12.52 -4.20 11.55
C VAL A 50 -13.46 -4.83 12.58
N GLN A 51 -14.54 -4.13 12.95
CA GLN A 51 -15.54 -4.66 13.88
C GLN A 51 -16.18 -5.95 13.37
N GLU A 52 -16.47 -6.04 12.07
CA GLU A 52 -17.04 -7.27 11.49
C GLU A 52 -16.00 -8.41 11.46
N TRP A 53 -14.72 -8.12 11.16
CA TRP A 53 -13.66 -9.12 11.26
C TRP A 53 -13.50 -9.64 12.70
N GLN A 54 -13.52 -8.75 13.68
CA GLN A 54 -13.44 -9.13 15.11
C GLN A 54 -14.63 -9.97 15.55
N LYS A 55 -15.87 -9.63 15.15
CA LYS A 55 -17.07 -10.43 15.44
C LYS A 55 -17.00 -11.83 14.82
N ALA A 56 -16.35 -11.95 13.68
CA ALA A 56 -16.18 -13.20 12.95
C ALA A 56 -14.93 -13.99 13.37
N ASP A 57 -14.17 -13.50 14.35
CA ASP A 57 -12.86 -14.03 14.78
C ASP A 57 -11.89 -14.19 13.58
N GLN A 58 -11.82 -13.14 12.76
CA GLN A 58 -11.00 -13.13 11.54
C GLN A 58 -9.82 -12.19 11.67
N ARG A 59 -8.68 -12.62 11.11
CA ARG A 59 -7.48 -11.83 10.94
C ARG A 59 -7.07 -11.84 9.45
N PRO A 60 -7.54 -10.86 8.65
CA PRO A 60 -7.31 -10.86 7.21
C PRO A 60 -5.84 -10.57 6.86
N LYS A 61 -5.42 -11.11 5.70
CA LYS A 61 -4.13 -10.80 5.09
C LYS A 61 -4.28 -9.60 4.16
N ILE A 62 -3.50 -8.55 4.41
CA ILE A 62 -3.60 -7.29 3.68
C ILE A 62 -2.29 -6.96 2.98
N LEU A 63 -2.34 -6.78 1.67
CA LEU A 63 -1.24 -6.22 0.90
C LEU A 63 -1.38 -4.71 0.85
N LEU A 64 -0.50 -4.00 1.57
CA LEU A 64 -0.61 -2.56 1.74
C LEU A 64 0.45 -1.82 0.90
N HIS A 65 -0.01 -1.04 -0.07
CA HIS A 65 0.88 -0.13 -0.79
C HIS A 65 1.48 0.93 0.15
N SER A 66 2.80 1.09 0.13
CA SER A 66 3.48 2.20 0.80
C SER A 66 4.52 2.86 -0.11
N CYS A 67 4.64 4.19 -0.01
CA CYS A 67 5.62 4.96 -0.78
C CYS A 67 6.91 5.27 -0.01
N CYS A 68 6.90 5.11 1.29
CA CYS A 68 8.00 5.50 2.17
C CYS A 68 7.70 5.11 3.62
N ALA A 69 8.71 4.98 4.45
CA ALA A 69 8.57 4.65 5.86
C ALA A 69 7.67 5.62 6.64
N PRO A 70 7.76 6.97 6.48
CA PRO A 70 6.84 7.87 7.15
C PRO A 70 5.35 7.56 6.94
N CYS A 71 4.99 7.05 5.74
CA CYS A 71 3.61 6.67 5.47
C CYS A 71 3.19 5.37 6.16
N SER A 72 4.14 4.50 6.46
CA SER A 72 3.91 3.19 7.07
C SER A 72 3.82 3.24 8.60
N THR A 73 4.34 4.26 9.27
CA THR A 73 4.45 4.34 10.74
C THR A 73 3.12 4.06 11.45
N THR A 74 2.30 5.05 11.69
CA THR A 74 0.96 4.92 12.31
C THR A 74 0.05 3.95 11.57
N THR A 75 0.26 3.80 10.25
CA THR A 75 -0.51 2.84 9.47
C THR A 75 -0.26 1.41 9.95
N LEU A 76 1.00 1.01 10.15
CA LEU A 76 1.33 -0.31 10.68
C LEU A 76 0.93 -0.44 12.15
N GLU A 77 1.22 0.57 12.98
CA GLU A 77 0.80 0.60 14.39
C GLU A 77 -0.70 0.28 14.54
N ARG A 78 -1.55 0.86 13.69
CA ARG A 78 -3.01 0.60 13.71
C ARG A 78 -3.41 -0.72 13.07
N MET A 79 -2.78 -1.07 11.94
CA MET A 79 -3.24 -2.20 11.14
C MET A 79 -2.85 -3.55 11.75
N THR A 80 -1.68 -3.64 12.39
CA THR A 80 -1.18 -4.87 13.00
C THR A 80 -1.97 -5.32 14.21
N GLU A 81 -2.82 -4.47 14.76
CA GLU A 81 -3.76 -4.86 15.83
C GLU A 81 -4.79 -5.89 15.36
N PHE A 82 -5.19 -5.86 14.09
CA PHE A 82 -6.32 -6.66 13.60
C PHE A 82 -6.08 -7.38 12.26
N ALA A 83 -4.92 -7.26 11.65
CA ALA A 83 -4.61 -7.87 10.35
C ALA A 83 -3.16 -8.33 10.26
N ASP A 84 -2.90 -9.29 9.36
CA ASP A 84 -1.56 -9.65 8.92
C ASP A 84 -1.19 -8.77 7.74
N VAL A 85 -0.21 -7.89 7.93
CA VAL A 85 0.15 -6.85 6.96
C VAL A 85 1.44 -7.21 6.24
N THR A 86 1.42 -7.10 4.93
CA THR A 86 2.61 -7.10 4.08
C THR A 86 2.68 -5.77 3.33
N ILE A 87 3.82 -5.09 3.42
CA ILE A 87 4.06 -3.86 2.66
C ILE A 87 4.49 -4.22 1.24
N TYR A 88 3.80 -3.63 0.27
CA TYR A 88 4.20 -3.67 -1.14
C TYR A 88 4.76 -2.33 -1.59
N PHE A 89 6.07 -2.29 -1.86
CA PHE A 89 6.79 -1.07 -2.23
C PHE A 89 6.78 -0.89 -3.76
N ALA A 90 5.65 -0.47 -4.33
CA ALA A 90 5.43 -0.28 -5.76
C ALA A 90 5.48 1.21 -6.13
N ASN A 91 6.68 1.75 -6.41
CA ASN A 91 6.92 3.19 -6.46
C ASN A 91 7.75 3.65 -7.67
N SER A 92 7.43 3.17 -8.86
CA SER A 92 8.09 3.54 -10.11
C SER A 92 7.97 5.04 -10.48
N ASN A 93 7.15 5.79 -9.73
CA ASN A 93 7.04 7.25 -9.83
C ASN A 93 8.16 8.01 -9.11
N ILE A 94 8.95 7.35 -8.26
CA ILE A 94 10.00 8.03 -7.48
C ILE A 94 11.25 8.24 -8.35
N HIS A 95 11.69 9.48 -8.45
CA HIS A 95 12.89 9.92 -9.17
C HIS A 95 13.70 10.88 -8.29
N PRO A 96 15.05 10.83 -8.38
CA PRO A 96 15.86 9.90 -9.16
C PRO A 96 15.85 8.47 -8.58
N ARG A 97 16.41 7.49 -9.31
CA ARG A 97 16.48 6.09 -8.87
C ARG A 97 17.17 5.94 -7.50
N ALA A 98 18.22 6.73 -7.24
CA ALA A 98 18.91 6.70 -5.94
C ALA A 98 17.96 7.05 -4.78
N GLU A 99 17.05 8.02 -4.97
CA GLU A 99 16.02 8.35 -3.97
C GLU A 99 14.98 7.24 -3.81
N TYR A 100 14.64 6.51 -4.89
CA TYR A 100 13.83 5.30 -4.78
C TYR A 100 14.51 4.25 -3.89
N GLN A 101 15.79 3.96 -4.13
CA GLN A 101 16.58 3.00 -3.36
C GLN A 101 16.72 3.42 -1.90
N ARG A 102 16.98 4.71 -1.63
CA ARG A 102 17.00 5.25 -0.27
C ARG A 102 15.69 5.02 0.48
N ARG A 103 14.54 5.32 -0.17
CA ARG A 103 13.22 5.12 0.47
C ARG A 103 12.90 3.65 0.67
N GLU A 104 13.32 2.79 -0.24
CA GLU A 104 13.15 1.35 -0.12
C GLU A 104 13.93 0.81 1.08
N TYR A 105 15.21 1.16 1.20
CA TYR A 105 16.06 0.80 2.34
C TYR A 105 15.46 1.30 3.67
N VAL A 106 15.10 2.58 3.75
CA VAL A 106 14.52 3.16 4.96
C VAL A 106 13.18 2.50 5.32
N GLN A 107 12.40 2.08 4.31
CA GLN A 107 11.16 1.34 4.54
C GLN A 107 11.43 -0.04 5.14
N GLN A 108 12.41 -0.77 4.63
CA GLN A 108 12.82 -2.08 5.15
C GLN A 108 13.34 -1.96 6.57
N LYS A 109 14.29 -1.02 6.81
CA LYS A 109 14.80 -0.74 8.15
C LYS A 109 13.67 -0.45 9.15
N PHE A 110 12.74 0.41 8.79
CA PHE A 110 11.61 0.72 9.67
C PHE A 110 10.76 -0.51 9.98
N ILE A 111 10.46 -1.37 9.01
CA ILE A 111 9.67 -2.59 9.25
C ILE A 111 10.41 -3.55 10.18
N HIS A 112 11.72 -3.76 9.96
CA HIS A 112 12.56 -4.57 10.83
C HIS A 112 12.54 -4.04 12.27
N ASP A 113 12.86 -2.77 12.47
CA ASP A 113 12.89 -2.14 13.79
C ASP A 113 11.50 -2.15 14.48
N PHE A 114 10.43 -1.96 13.69
CA PHE A 114 9.06 -2.03 14.18
C PHE A 114 8.70 -3.43 14.67
N ASN A 115 9.05 -4.46 13.91
CA ASN A 115 8.82 -5.84 14.31
C ASN A 115 9.58 -6.19 15.59
N GLU A 116 10.87 -5.85 15.66
CA GLU A 116 11.70 -6.08 16.85
C GLU A 116 11.12 -5.38 18.08
N ASN A 117 10.70 -4.15 17.95
CA ASN A 117 10.21 -3.36 19.09
C ASN A 117 8.79 -3.74 19.55
N THR A 118 7.97 -4.32 18.66
CA THR A 118 6.54 -4.56 18.95
C THR A 118 6.17 -6.05 18.99
N GLY A 119 7.07 -6.94 18.57
CA GLY A 119 6.78 -8.37 18.40
C GLY A 119 5.83 -8.67 17.24
N ASN A 120 5.60 -7.72 16.34
CA ASN A 120 4.81 -7.93 15.12
C ASN A 120 5.62 -8.70 14.06
N ASN A 121 4.95 -9.13 12.99
CA ASN A 121 5.56 -9.83 11.87
C ASN A 121 5.09 -9.22 10.53
N VAL A 122 5.37 -7.92 10.35
CA VAL A 122 5.11 -7.23 9.09
C VAL A 122 6.13 -7.67 8.06
N GLN A 123 5.68 -8.05 6.87
CA GLN A 123 6.55 -8.48 5.78
C GLN A 123 6.65 -7.41 4.69
N PHE A 124 7.67 -7.55 3.83
CA PHE A 124 7.99 -6.59 2.78
C PHE A 124 8.16 -7.28 1.42
N ILE A 125 7.60 -6.66 0.38
CA ILE A 125 7.79 -7.04 -1.02
C ILE A 125 8.21 -5.80 -1.80
N ALA A 126 9.36 -5.85 -2.47
CA ALA A 126 9.76 -4.85 -3.44
C ALA A 126 9.12 -5.13 -4.79
N ALA A 127 8.45 -4.15 -5.38
CA ALA A 127 8.03 -4.25 -6.78
C ALA A 127 9.20 -3.91 -7.73
N PRO A 128 9.23 -4.47 -8.94
CA PRO A 128 10.19 -4.04 -9.95
C PRO A 128 10.09 -2.54 -10.23
N TYR A 129 11.22 -1.85 -10.26
CA TYR A 129 11.27 -0.42 -10.60
C TYR A 129 11.19 -0.22 -12.11
N LYS A 130 10.03 0.23 -12.60
CA LYS A 130 9.70 0.37 -14.02
C LYS A 130 9.22 1.80 -14.36
N PRO A 131 10.09 2.80 -14.33
CA PRO A 131 9.70 4.19 -14.51
C PRO A 131 9.01 4.49 -15.85
N GLN A 132 9.31 3.73 -16.91
CA GLN A 132 8.66 3.88 -18.21
C GLN A 132 7.16 3.57 -18.15
N GLU A 133 6.74 2.56 -17.38
CA GLU A 133 5.32 2.25 -17.19
C GLU A 133 4.60 3.41 -16.48
N TYR A 134 5.25 4.00 -15.46
CA TYR A 134 4.73 5.19 -14.80
C TYR A 134 4.59 6.38 -15.77
N PHE A 135 5.62 6.66 -16.59
CA PHE A 135 5.55 7.75 -17.57
C PHE A 135 4.45 7.52 -18.62
N GLN A 136 4.22 6.27 -19.01
CA GLN A 136 3.09 5.93 -19.89
C GLN A 136 1.74 6.21 -19.22
N ALA A 137 1.58 5.84 -17.96
CA ALA A 137 0.35 6.03 -17.20
C ALA A 137 -0.02 7.52 -17.01
N VAL A 138 0.96 8.42 -16.98
CA VAL A 138 0.74 9.86 -16.79
C VAL A 138 0.97 10.69 -18.07
N ARG A 139 1.08 10.06 -19.22
CA ARG A 139 1.31 10.73 -20.50
C ARG A 139 0.20 11.73 -20.81
N GLY A 140 0.58 12.95 -21.20
CA GLY A 140 -0.34 14.05 -21.50
C GLY A 140 -0.80 14.84 -20.27
N LEU A 141 -0.43 14.39 -19.05
CA LEU A 141 -0.79 15.03 -17.79
C LEU A 141 0.41 15.69 -17.09
N GLU A 142 1.54 15.86 -17.80
CA GLU A 142 2.82 16.34 -17.23
C GLU A 142 2.70 17.75 -16.63
N LYS A 143 1.84 18.58 -17.21
CA LYS A 143 1.62 19.98 -16.78
C LYS A 143 0.59 20.12 -15.66
N GLU A 144 -0.16 19.06 -15.35
CA GLU A 144 -1.14 19.08 -14.26
C GLU A 144 -0.48 19.44 -12.92
N PRO A 145 -1.15 20.21 -12.05
CA PRO A 145 -0.64 20.52 -10.73
C PRO A 145 -0.55 19.28 -9.85
N GLU A 146 0.20 19.36 -8.75
CA GLU A 146 0.15 18.33 -7.71
C GLU A 146 -1.27 18.27 -7.11
N GLY A 147 -1.82 17.06 -7.01
CA GLY A 147 -3.21 16.81 -6.59
C GLY A 147 -4.22 16.75 -7.73
N GLY A 148 -3.85 17.16 -8.97
CA GLY A 148 -4.69 17.08 -10.17
C GLY A 148 -4.74 15.68 -10.81
N ASP A 149 -5.18 15.62 -12.09
CA ASP A 149 -5.43 14.37 -12.80
C ASP A 149 -4.17 13.50 -12.97
N ARG A 150 -2.98 14.11 -13.08
CA ARG A 150 -1.71 13.36 -13.05
C ARG A 150 -1.57 12.53 -11.76
N CYS A 151 -1.91 13.11 -10.60
CA CYS A 151 -1.84 12.40 -9.33
C CYS A 151 -2.89 11.29 -9.25
N LYS A 152 -4.08 11.51 -9.79
CA LYS A 152 -5.12 10.47 -9.88
C LYS A 152 -4.65 9.31 -10.73
N ALA A 153 -4.10 9.55 -11.93
CA ALA A 153 -3.52 8.52 -12.80
C ALA A 153 -2.35 7.78 -12.12
N CYS A 154 -1.52 8.50 -11.33
CA CYS A 154 -0.47 7.89 -10.53
C CYS A 154 -1.01 6.96 -9.45
N PHE A 155 -2.11 7.32 -8.77
CA PHE A 155 -2.76 6.46 -7.78
C PHE A 155 -3.35 5.23 -8.44
N ASP A 156 -4.00 5.41 -9.59
CA ASP A 156 -4.59 4.32 -10.37
C ASP A 156 -3.53 3.29 -10.76
N TYR A 157 -2.46 3.70 -11.43
CA TYR A 157 -1.33 2.84 -11.80
C TYR A 157 -0.76 2.06 -10.61
N ARG A 158 -0.57 2.73 -9.47
CA ARG A 158 0.05 2.12 -8.29
C ARG A 158 -0.90 1.14 -7.61
N LEU A 159 -2.17 1.50 -7.43
CA LEU A 159 -3.17 0.64 -6.78
C LEU A 159 -3.55 -0.55 -7.65
N ASP A 160 -3.60 -0.40 -8.98
CA ASP A 160 -3.77 -1.50 -9.93
C ASP A 160 -2.64 -2.53 -9.78
N THR A 161 -1.38 -2.05 -9.71
CA THR A 161 -0.22 -2.91 -9.49
C THR A 161 -0.33 -3.69 -8.16
N VAL A 162 -0.82 -3.05 -7.10
CA VAL A 162 -1.02 -3.71 -5.79
C VAL A 162 -2.15 -4.73 -5.84
N ALA A 163 -3.29 -4.38 -6.44
CA ALA A 163 -4.44 -5.29 -6.57
C ALA A 163 -4.07 -6.55 -7.34
N LYS A 164 -3.36 -6.39 -8.46
CA LYS A 164 -2.84 -7.50 -9.25
C LYS A 164 -1.94 -8.43 -8.44
N LYS A 165 -0.99 -7.86 -7.71
CA LYS A 165 -0.08 -8.63 -6.84
C LYS A 165 -0.84 -9.29 -5.67
N ALA A 166 -1.84 -8.63 -5.11
CA ALA A 166 -2.67 -9.19 -4.03
C ALA A 166 -3.44 -10.44 -4.49
N VAL A 167 -4.01 -10.42 -5.70
CA VAL A 167 -4.65 -11.61 -6.30
C VAL A 167 -3.63 -12.73 -6.52
N GLU A 168 -2.48 -12.41 -7.12
CA GLU A 168 -1.41 -13.38 -7.40
C GLU A 168 -0.95 -14.12 -6.14
N LEU A 169 -0.82 -13.42 -5.02
CA LEU A 169 -0.32 -13.96 -3.76
C LEU A 169 -1.43 -14.41 -2.79
N GLY A 170 -2.70 -14.27 -3.15
CA GLY A 170 -3.84 -14.74 -2.36
C GLY A 170 -4.11 -13.93 -1.11
N PHE A 171 -3.87 -12.62 -1.14
CA PHE A 171 -4.28 -11.69 -0.07
C PHE A 171 -5.80 -11.49 -0.09
N ASP A 172 -6.39 -11.22 1.09
CA ASP A 172 -7.82 -10.96 1.23
C ASP A 172 -8.18 -9.53 0.84
N TYR A 173 -7.28 -8.59 1.15
CA TYR A 173 -7.45 -7.16 0.86
C TYR A 173 -6.18 -6.55 0.29
N PHE A 174 -6.37 -5.50 -0.51
CA PHE A 174 -5.32 -4.54 -0.84
C PHE A 174 -5.69 -3.14 -0.33
N GLY A 175 -4.71 -2.31 -0.05
CA GLY A 175 -4.94 -0.96 0.47
C GLY A 175 -3.76 -0.04 0.26
N SER A 176 -3.83 1.17 0.82
CA SER A 176 -2.75 2.15 0.66
C SER A 176 -2.49 2.98 1.91
N ALA A 177 -1.22 3.06 2.31
CA ALA A 177 -0.74 3.97 3.34
C ALA A 177 -0.70 5.45 2.87
N LEU A 178 -0.93 5.73 1.58
CA LEU A 178 -0.92 7.10 1.04
C LEU A 178 -1.90 8.04 1.73
N THR A 179 -2.98 7.49 2.29
CA THR A 179 -4.04 8.26 2.94
C THR A 179 -3.61 8.94 4.23
N ILE A 180 -2.42 8.61 4.78
CA ILE A 180 -1.81 9.32 5.93
C ILE A 180 -1.30 10.70 5.55
N SER A 181 -0.90 10.92 4.29
CA SER A 181 -0.28 12.16 3.85
C SER A 181 -1.28 13.33 3.85
N PRO A 182 -0.97 14.49 4.46
CA PRO A 182 -1.82 15.66 4.43
C PRO A 182 -1.95 16.26 3.01
N HIS A 183 -0.94 16.02 2.14
CA HIS A 183 -0.91 16.50 0.76
C HIS A 183 -1.67 15.60 -0.23
N LYS A 184 -2.27 14.50 0.23
CA LYS A 184 -2.99 13.56 -0.63
C LYS A 184 -4.45 13.47 -0.22
N ASN A 185 -5.32 13.62 -1.22
CA ASN A 185 -6.77 13.56 -1.02
C ASN A 185 -7.22 12.11 -0.81
N SER A 186 -7.65 11.77 0.42
CA SER A 186 -8.14 10.43 0.75
C SER A 186 -9.41 10.05 -0.02
N GLN A 187 -10.26 11.02 -0.40
CA GLN A 187 -11.45 10.73 -1.22
C GLN A 187 -11.03 10.19 -2.60
N THR A 188 -10.07 10.86 -3.25
CA THR A 188 -9.55 10.44 -4.56
C THR A 188 -8.88 9.07 -4.48
N ILE A 189 -8.01 8.83 -3.48
CA ILE A 189 -7.32 7.53 -3.33
C ILE A 189 -8.33 6.40 -3.13
N ASN A 190 -9.32 6.61 -2.24
CA ASN A 190 -10.31 5.58 -1.96
C ASN A 190 -11.26 5.36 -3.15
N SER A 191 -11.67 6.40 -3.89
CA SER A 191 -12.49 6.21 -5.09
C SER A 191 -11.76 5.38 -6.15
N VAL A 192 -10.46 5.60 -6.35
CA VAL A 192 -9.62 4.81 -7.25
C VAL A 192 -9.54 3.36 -6.78
N GLY A 193 -9.26 3.11 -5.51
CA GLY A 193 -9.16 1.74 -4.98
C GLY A 193 -10.48 0.97 -5.06
N ILE A 194 -11.61 1.64 -4.78
CA ILE A 194 -12.97 1.06 -4.90
C ILE A 194 -13.31 0.72 -6.35
N GLU A 195 -12.86 1.52 -7.32
CA GLU A 195 -13.07 1.23 -8.73
C GLU A 195 -12.21 0.05 -9.19
N ILE A 196 -10.94 0.01 -8.80
CA ILE A 196 -9.99 -1.07 -9.15
C ILE A 196 -10.48 -2.43 -8.63
N GLN A 197 -11.03 -2.52 -7.44
CA GLN A 197 -11.51 -3.81 -6.91
C GLN A 197 -12.55 -4.49 -7.81
N ARG A 198 -13.26 -3.73 -8.69
CA ARG A 198 -14.24 -4.31 -9.62
C ARG A 198 -13.61 -5.19 -10.70
N PHE A 199 -12.32 -5.01 -10.96
CA PHE A 199 -11.57 -5.71 -12.00
C PHE A 199 -10.78 -6.91 -11.46
N TYR A 200 -10.70 -7.07 -10.12
CA TYR A 200 -9.87 -8.07 -9.47
C TYR A 200 -10.64 -8.85 -8.40
N ASP A 201 -10.31 -10.13 -8.22
CA ASP A 201 -10.87 -10.99 -7.16
C ASP A 201 -10.13 -10.74 -5.83
N VAL A 202 -10.13 -9.49 -5.39
CA VAL A 202 -9.57 -9.02 -4.12
C VAL A 202 -10.31 -7.76 -3.67
N ASN A 203 -10.54 -7.60 -2.37
CA ASN A 203 -11.22 -6.43 -1.86
C ASN A 203 -10.28 -5.27 -1.58
N TYR A 204 -10.79 -4.05 -1.74
CA TYR A 204 -10.12 -2.84 -1.33
C TYR A 204 -10.41 -2.51 0.13
N LEU A 205 -9.37 -2.18 0.91
CA LEU A 205 -9.49 -1.63 2.26
C LEU A 205 -9.50 -0.10 2.20
N PRO A 206 -10.67 0.55 2.29
CA PRO A 206 -10.74 2.00 2.35
C PRO A 206 -10.19 2.51 3.68
N SER A 207 -9.51 3.67 3.64
CA SER A 207 -8.86 4.22 4.83
C SER A 207 -8.71 5.74 4.77
N ASP A 208 -8.60 6.37 5.92
CA ASP A 208 -8.09 7.74 6.08
C ASP A 208 -7.20 7.81 7.32
N PHE A 209 -5.97 7.35 7.20
CA PHE A 209 -5.03 7.23 8.31
C PHE A 209 -4.61 8.57 8.93
N LYS A 210 -5.00 9.72 8.34
CA LYS A 210 -4.85 11.04 8.98
C LYS A 210 -5.77 11.22 10.20
N LYS A 211 -6.92 10.52 10.20
CA LYS A 211 -7.91 10.62 11.26
C LYS A 211 -7.36 10.10 12.60
N GLY A 212 -8.00 10.50 13.71
CA GLY A 212 -7.56 10.09 15.03
C GLY A 212 -6.14 10.55 15.37
N ASN A 213 -5.73 11.75 14.93
CA ASN A 213 -4.37 12.28 15.09
C ASN A 213 -3.27 11.46 14.38
N GLY A 214 -3.64 10.57 13.44
CA GLY A 214 -2.68 9.65 12.82
C GLY A 214 -1.50 10.33 12.15
N TYR A 215 -1.69 11.48 11.48
CA TYR A 215 -0.56 12.23 10.92
C TYR A 215 0.40 12.76 12.00
N ARG A 216 -0.12 13.27 13.11
CA ARG A 216 0.70 13.71 14.24
C ARG A 216 1.50 12.53 14.80
N ARG A 217 0.85 11.40 15.04
CA ARG A 217 1.51 10.18 15.52
C ARG A 217 2.59 9.70 14.56
N SER A 218 2.34 9.78 13.23
CA SER A 218 3.34 9.46 12.22
C SER A 218 4.60 10.34 12.34
N VAL A 219 4.45 11.63 12.66
CA VAL A 219 5.59 12.54 12.86
C VAL A 219 6.37 12.15 14.13
N GLU A 220 5.67 11.78 15.20
CA GLU A 220 6.28 11.29 16.44
C GLU A 220 7.07 10.02 16.21
N MET A 221 6.47 9.01 15.57
CA MET A 221 7.14 7.75 15.23
C MET A 221 8.35 7.95 14.29
N CYS A 222 8.30 8.91 13.36
CA CYS A 222 9.46 9.23 12.55
C CYS A 222 10.67 9.69 13.37
N LYS A 223 10.45 10.33 14.52
CA LYS A 223 11.52 10.70 15.44
C LYS A 223 11.96 9.51 16.31
N GLU A 224 11.00 8.71 16.79
CA GLU A 224 11.25 7.52 17.60
C GLU A 224 12.14 6.50 16.88
N TYR A 225 11.92 6.31 15.58
CA TYR A 225 12.63 5.34 14.73
C TYR A 225 13.72 5.96 13.83
N ASP A 226 14.06 7.22 14.04
CA ASP A 226 15.04 7.97 13.21
C ASP A 226 14.80 7.82 11.70
N ILE A 227 13.56 8.05 11.27
CA ILE A 227 13.13 7.85 9.89
C ILE A 227 13.40 9.08 9.03
N TYR A 228 14.12 8.89 7.92
CA TYR A 228 14.24 9.90 6.87
C TYR A 228 12.88 10.37 6.35
N ARG A 229 12.64 11.67 6.38
CA ARG A 229 11.43 12.30 5.86
C ARG A 229 11.75 13.09 4.60
N GLN A 230 11.24 12.61 3.48
CA GLN A 230 11.39 13.26 2.18
C GLN A 230 10.59 14.56 2.09
N CYS A 231 11.09 15.54 1.31
CA CYS A 231 10.46 16.85 1.11
C CYS A 231 9.45 16.90 -0.07
N TYR A 232 9.38 15.85 -0.92
CA TYR A 232 8.47 15.78 -2.06
C TYR A 232 7.90 14.37 -2.22
N CYS A 233 6.85 14.20 -3.05
CA CYS A 233 6.19 12.90 -3.22
C CYS A 233 7.03 11.84 -3.98
N GLY A 234 8.14 12.25 -4.63
CA GLY A 234 9.00 11.42 -5.48
C GLY A 234 8.80 11.63 -6.98
N CYS A 235 7.66 12.16 -7.39
CA CYS A 235 7.34 12.43 -8.78
C CYS A 235 8.21 13.56 -9.36
N ILE A 236 8.86 13.30 -10.50
CA ILE A 236 9.72 14.28 -11.17
C ILE A 236 8.99 15.59 -11.53
N PHE A 237 7.70 15.50 -11.88
CA PHE A 237 6.90 16.67 -12.23
C PHE A 237 6.60 17.54 -11.00
N ALA A 238 6.25 16.91 -9.87
CA ALA A 238 6.07 17.62 -8.61
C ALA A 238 7.37 18.25 -8.11
N ALA A 239 8.49 17.52 -8.22
CA ALA A 239 9.82 18.06 -7.87
C ALA A 239 10.14 19.33 -8.68
N LYS A 240 9.90 19.33 -10.00
CA LYS A 240 10.08 20.50 -10.87
C LYS A 240 9.17 21.66 -10.47
N GLN A 241 7.90 21.39 -10.18
CA GLN A 241 6.94 22.42 -9.75
C GLN A 241 7.30 23.05 -8.40
N GLN A 242 7.95 22.30 -7.52
CA GLN A 242 8.39 22.75 -6.19
C GLN A 242 9.83 23.31 -6.19
N GLY A 243 10.51 23.33 -7.33
CA GLY A 243 11.92 23.80 -7.42
C GLY A 243 12.93 22.90 -6.71
N ILE A 244 12.63 21.60 -6.55
CA ILE A 244 13.53 20.63 -5.91
C ILE A 244 14.71 20.33 -6.84
N ASP A 245 15.94 20.47 -6.33
CA ASP A 245 17.15 20.05 -7.05
C ASP A 245 17.30 18.53 -7.00
N LEU A 246 16.90 17.88 -8.09
CA LEU A 246 17.02 16.43 -8.24
C LEU A 246 18.46 15.94 -8.34
N SER A 247 19.41 16.81 -8.75
CA SER A 247 20.82 16.47 -8.79
C SER A 247 21.40 16.40 -7.38
N GLN A 248 21.03 17.36 -6.51
CA GLN A 248 21.38 17.30 -5.10
C GLN A 248 20.71 16.10 -4.42
N THR A 249 19.40 15.91 -4.63
CA THR A 249 18.68 14.74 -4.11
C THR A 249 19.37 13.42 -4.48
N ARG A 250 19.89 13.33 -5.72
CA ARG A 250 20.62 12.14 -6.17
C ARG A 250 21.94 11.96 -5.41
N ARG A 251 22.71 13.04 -5.22
CA ARG A 251 23.99 12.97 -4.46
C ARG A 251 23.76 12.53 -3.03
N ASP A 252 22.83 13.19 -2.33
CA ASP A 252 22.50 12.89 -0.94
C ASP A 252 22.01 11.43 -0.77
N ALA A 253 21.23 10.94 -1.73
CA ALA A 253 20.74 9.56 -1.69
C ALA A 253 21.85 8.54 -1.96
N LEU A 254 22.78 8.82 -2.87
CA LEU A 254 23.93 7.94 -3.13
C LEU A 254 24.88 7.88 -1.93
N GLU A 255 25.19 9.02 -1.33
CA GLU A 255 26.00 9.12 -0.10
C GLU A 255 25.34 8.33 1.05
N PHE A 256 24.02 8.50 1.24
CA PHE A 256 23.28 7.74 2.25
C PHE A 256 23.35 6.23 1.99
N MET A 257 23.29 5.78 0.75
CA MET A 257 23.25 4.36 0.38
C MET A 257 24.63 3.69 0.36
N GLU A 258 25.72 4.45 0.56
CA GLU A 258 27.07 3.88 0.57
C GLU A 258 27.20 2.76 1.63
N GLY A 259 27.62 1.58 1.18
CA GLY A 259 27.77 0.39 2.02
C GLY A 259 26.49 -0.25 2.55
N LYS A 260 25.28 0.15 2.05
CA LYS A 260 23.99 -0.38 2.49
C LYS A 260 23.34 -1.29 1.44
N ASP A 261 22.89 -2.45 1.88
CA ASP A 261 22.08 -3.39 1.08
C ASP A 261 20.90 -3.89 1.93
N GLY A 262 19.75 -3.28 1.74
CA GLY A 262 18.54 -3.60 2.50
C GLY A 262 18.07 -5.05 2.28
N THR A 263 18.34 -5.66 1.13
CA THR A 263 17.98 -7.06 0.88
C THR A 263 18.82 -8.02 1.73
N ALA A 264 20.11 -7.74 1.89
CA ALA A 264 21.01 -8.53 2.73
C ALA A 264 20.78 -8.24 4.23
N GLU A 265 20.63 -6.96 4.59
CA GLU A 265 20.50 -6.54 5.99
C GLU A 265 19.16 -6.90 6.63
N PHE A 266 18.06 -6.93 5.85
CA PHE A 266 16.69 -7.13 6.33
C PHE A 266 16.01 -8.34 5.65
N SER A 267 16.73 -9.43 5.49
CA SER A 267 16.21 -10.65 4.87
C SER A 267 15.09 -11.32 5.67
N ASP A 268 15.04 -11.10 6.98
CA ASP A 268 14.05 -11.60 7.92
C ASP A 268 12.62 -11.10 7.67
N ILE A 269 12.48 -9.92 7.09
CA ILE A 269 11.16 -9.33 6.75
C ILE A 269 10.73 -9.61 5.32
N LEU A 270 11.57 -10.24 4.48
CA LEU A 270 11.20 -10.52 3.10
C LEU A 270 10.08 -11.56 3.03
N PHE A 271 9.04 -11.23 2.25
CA PHE A 271 7.91 -12.13 2.05
C PHE A 271 8.35 -13.40 1.32
N THR A 272 8.11 -14.55 1.95
CA THR A 272 8.38 -15.86 1.37
C THR A 272 7.09 -16.56 0.98
N ILE A 273 7.00 -17.01 -0.26
CA ILE A 273 5.90 -17.88 -0.70
C ILE A 273 6.13 -19.25 -0.04
N LYS A 274 5.17 -19.71 0.79
CA LYS A 274 5.24 -21.06 1.37
C LYS A 274 5.30 -22.09 0.24
N GLY A 275 6.46 -22.63 -0.03
CA GLY A 275 6.68 -23.65 -1.07
C GLY A 275 7.96 -23.47 -1.86
N ASP A 276 8.52 -22.27 -1.95
CA ASP A 276 9.84 -22.06 -2.54
C ASP A 276 10.93 -22.32 -1.48
N LYS A 277 11.55 -23.48 -1.58
CA LYS A 277 12.86 -23.70 -0.91
C LYS A 277 13.87 -22.89 -1.70
N VAL A 278 14.46 -21.87 -1.07
CA VAL A 278 15.66 -21.18 -1.52
C VAL A 278 16.80 -22.18 -1.65
#